data_2b4d8fa724aedf688d29c8af107fb958
#
_entry.id   2b4d8fa724aedf688d29c8af107fb958
#
_cell.length_a   1.000
_cell.length_b   1.000
_cell.length_c   1.000
_cell.angle_alpha   90.00
_cell.angle_beta   90.00
_cell.angle_gamma   90.00
#
_symmetry.space_group_name_H-M   'P 1'
#
loop_
_entity.id
_entity.type
_entity.pdbx_description
1 polymer ?
#
loop_
_entity_poly.entity_id
_entity_poly.type
_entity_poly.pdbx_seq_one_letter_code
_entity_poly.pdbx_strand_id
1 'polypeptide(L)'
;WNGTIVEKSEKIGDVTFVRKQVDASSVDELKSIGDSLLSVLKSGVGVLGMTGSEKPTAVIVVTSDLIKKGIKAGDLSRSIGAVMGGGGGGKPHLATAGGKDNSKLKDAIDESYKIVQDAISS
;
A
#
# COMPACT_ATOMS: atom_id res chain seq x y z
N TRP A 1 10.52 -13.79 1.29
CA TRP A 1 10.40 -12.44 0.89
C TRP A 1 11.58 -11.61 1.40
N ASN A 2 12.09 -10.78 0.62
CA ASN A 2 13.31 -10.07 0.90
C ASN A 2 13.48 -9.03 -0.19
N GLY A 3 14.63 -8.85 -0.79
CA GLY A 3 14.87 -7.91 -1.87
C GLY A 3 14.08 -8.16 -3.15
N THR A 4 13.48 -9.33 -3.32
CA THR A 4 12.76 -9.67 -4.54
C THR A 4 11.59 -8.71 -4.82
N ILE A 5 10.86 -8.31 -3.76
CA ILE A 5 9.76 -7.36 -3.92
C ILE A 5 10.28 -6.01 -4.38
N VAL A 6 11.39 -5.56 -3.80
CA VAL A 6 12.00 -4.28 -4.19
C VAL A 6 12.51 -4.34 -5.62
N GLU A 7 13.05 -5.48 -6.04
CA GLU A 7 13.52 -5.67 -7.42
C GLU A 7 12.41 -5.52 -8.44
N LYS A 8 11.17 -5.87 -8.05
CA LYS A 8 10.00 -5.74 -8.92
C LYS A 8 9.31 -4.40 -8.78
N SER A 9 9.94 -3.47 -8.08
CA SER A 9 9.35 -2.16 -7.86
C SER A 9 9.23 -1.38 -9.17
N GLU A 10 8.28 -0.45 -9.16
CA GLU A 10 8.05 0.48 -10.26
C GLU A 10 8.59 1.85 -9.84
N LYS A 11 8.68 2.76 -10.78
CA LYS A 11 9.08 4.13 -10.51
C LYS A 11 7.97 5.09 -10.89
N ILE A 12 7.70 6.03 -9.99
CA ILE A 12 6.81 7.15 -10.28
C ILE A 12 7.65 8.41 -10.03
N GLY A 13 8.26 8.93 -11.09
CA GLY A 13 9.26 9.98 -10.95
C GLY A 13 10.46 9.42 -10.19
N ASP A 14 10.83 10.07 -9.08
CA ASP A 14 11.94 9.64 -8.23
C ASP A 14 11.48 8.71 -7.10
N VAL A 15 10.19 8.38 -7.06
CA VAL A 15 9.61 7.58 -5.98
C VAL A 15 9.57 6.12 -6.38
N THR A 16 10.08 5.24 -5.53
CA THR A 16 9.97 3.80 -5.71
C THR A 16 8.59 3.35 -5.26
N PHE A 17 7.89 2.63 -6.11
CA PHE A 17 6.54 2.15 -5.81
C PHE A 17 6.52 0.63 -5.89
N VAL A 18 6.06 0.00 -4.82
CA VAL A 18 5.92 -1.46 -4.75
C VAL A 18 4.45 -1.76 -4.52
N ARG A 19 3.89 -2.62 -5.35
CA ARG A 19 2.52 -3.11 -5.16
C ARG A 19 2.52 -4.61 -5.38
N LYS A 20 1.90 -5.34 -4.46
CA LYS A 20 1.89 -6.78 -4.54
C LYS A 20 0.77 -7.37 -3.69
N GLN A 21 0.26 -8.52 -4.12
CA GLN A 21 -0.57 -9.37 -3.27
C GLN A 21 0.36 -10.33 -2.54
N VAL A 22 0.18 -10.45 -1.22
CA VAL A 22 0.99 -11.32 -0.40
C VAL A 22 0.10 -12.30 0.35
N ASP A 23 0.64 -13.46 0.68
CA ASP A 23 -0.07 -14.47 1.46
C ASP A 23 0.24 -14.21 2.93
N ALA A 24 -0.73 -13.65 3.63
CA ALA A 24 -0.61 -13.36 5.05
C ALA A 24 -1.78 -14.00 5.79
N SER A 25 -1.53 -14.50 6.99
CA SER A 25 -2.56 -15.19 7.78
C SER A 25 -3.40 -14.22 8.60
N SER A 26 -2.95 -12.99 8.78
CA SER A 26 -3.66 -11.99 9.58
C SER A 26 -3.25 -10.59 9.14
N VAL A 27 -4.05 -9.61 9.56
CA VAL A 27 -3.73 -8.19 9.32
C VAL A 27 -2.44 -7.81 10.05
N ASP A 28 -2.22 -8.36 11.24
CA ASP A 28 -0.99 -8.09 11.99
C ASP A 28 0.24 -8.58 11.25
N GLU A 29 0.15 -9.76 10.64
CA GLU A 29 1.24 -10.28 9.82
C GLU A 29 1.46 -9.38 8.59
N LEU A 30 0.38 -8.93 7.98
CA LEU A 30 0.45 -8.03 6.83
C LEU A 30 1.13 -6.71 7.20
N LYS A 31 0.83 -6.18 8.39
CA LYS A 31 1.49 -4.97 8.88
C LYS A 31 2.99 -5.20 9.12
N SER A 32 3.35 -6.38 9.63
CA SER A 32 4.77 -6.73 9.83
C SER A 32 5.51 -6.78 8.50
N ILE A 33 4.89 -7.34 7.48
CA ILE A 33 5.46 -7.36 6.13
C ILE A 33 5.62 -5.92 5.61
N GLY A 34 4.64 -5.08 5.87
CA GLY A 34 4.70 -3.67 5.51
C GLY A 34 5.84 -2.93 6.19
N ASP A 35 6.03 -3.16 7.48
CA ASP A 35 7.14 -2.57 8.23
C ASP A 35 8.49 -3.03 7.66
N SER A 36 8.59 -4.30 7.32
CA SER A 36 9.82 -4.85 6.71
C SER A 36 10.11 -4.20 5.36
N LEU A 37 9.07 -4.02 4.55
CA LEU A 37 9.21 -3.33 3.27
C LEU A 37 9.64 -1.87 3.49
N LEU A 38 9.01 -1.20 4.45
CA LEU A 38 9.33 0.19 4.74
C LEU A 38 10.80 0.37 5.13
N SER A 39 11.35 -0.60 5.86
CA SER A 39 12.75 -0.52 6.31
C SER A 39 13.75 -0.62 5.16
N VAL A 40 13.37 -1.21 4.03
CA VAL A 40 14.26 -1.32 2.86
C VAL A 40 13.97 -0.29 1.78
N LEU A 41 12.85 0.42 1.86
CA LEU A 41 12.56 1.51 0.94
C LEU A 41 13.31 2.77 1.37
N LYS A 42 13.97 3.42 0.43
CA LYS A 42 14.66 4.69 0.71
C LYS A 42 13.75 5.88 0.50
N SER A 43 13.04 5.91 -0.60
CA SER A 43 12.06 6.94 -0.91
C SER A 43 10.98 6.27 -1.73
N GLY A 44 9.88 5.89 -1.07
CA GLY A 44 8.89 5.12 -1.77
C GLY A 44 7.61 4.87 -1.01
N VAL A 45 6.71 4.22 -1.72
CA VAL A 45 5.39 3.84 -1.23
C VAL A 45 5.21 2.35 -1.51
N GLY A 46 4.67 1.63 -0.54
CA GLY A 46 4.34 0.22 -0.70
C GLY A 46 2.85 -0.01 -0.50
N VAL A 47 2.26 -0.84 -1.34
CA VAL A 47 0.87 -1.28 -1.23
C VAL A 47 0.87 -2.80 -1.25
N LEU A 48 0.47 -3.40 -0.14
CA LEU A 48 0.46 -4.85 0.01
C LEU A 48 -0.97 -5.32 0.26
N GLY A 49 -1.49 -6.13 -0.63
CA GLY A 49 -2.83 -6.71 -0.50
C GLY A 49 -2.76 -8.11 0.05
N MET A 50 -3.64 -8.44 0.97
CA MET A 50 -3.69 -9.76 1.60
C MET A 50 -4.65 -10.67 0.85
N THR A 51 -4.15 -11.84 0.42
CA THR A 51 -4.97 -12.88 -0.17
C THR A 51 -5.43 -13.85 0.92
N GLY A 52 -6.47 -14.63 0.62
CA GLY A 52 -6.96 -15.65 1.54
C GLY A 52 -7.85 -15.13 2.66
N SER A 53 -8.17 -13.87 2.66
CA SER A 53 -9.06 -13.25 3.64
C SER A 53 -10.51 -13.25 3.12
N GLU A 54 -11.48 -13.25 4.04
CA GLU A 54 -12.89 -13.12 3.66
C GLU A 54 -13.18 -11.75 3.05
N LYS A 55 -12.47 -10.73 3.52
CA LYS A 55 -12.62 -9.38 3.02
C LYS A 55 -11.29 -8.86 2.51
N PRO A 56 -11.29 -8.05 1.44
CA PRO A 56 -10.04 -7.50 0.92
C PRO A 56 -9.42 -6.56 1.94
N THR A 57 -8.15 -6.73 2.17
CA THR A 57 -7.40 -5.89 3.10
C THR A 57 -6.04 -5.57 2.48
N ALA A 58 -5.62 -4.33 2.64
CA ALA A 58 -4.32 -3.89 2.16
C ALA A 58 -3.61 -3.05 3.22
N VAL A 59 -2.30 -3.07 3.20
CA VAL A 59 -1.47 -2.21 4.04
C VAL A 59 -0.67 -1.30 3.11
N ILE A 60 -0.67 -0.03 3.44
CA ILE A 60 0.05 0.99 2.68
C ILE A 60 1.13 1.58 3.56
N VAL A 61 2.36 1.65 3.05
CA VAL A 61 3.48 2.24 3.78
C VAL A 61 4.09 3.37 2.94
N VAL A 62 4.56 4.41 3.63
CA VAL A 62 5.15 5.60 3.00
C VAL A 62 6.40 5.98 3.78
N THR A 63 7.48 6.27 3.08
CA THR A 63 8.74 6.68 3.72
C THR A 63 8.65 8.09 4.26
N SER A 64 9.48 8.41 5.26
CA SER A 64 9.41 9.67 5.99
C SER A 64 9.63 10.90 5.11
N ASP A 65 10.47 10.79 4.09
CA ASP A 65 10.72 11.92 3.20
C ASP A 65 9.47 12.32 2.41
N LEU A 66 8.67 11.33 2.00
CA LEU A 66 7.41 11.59 1.29
C LEU A 66 6.34 12.13 2.24
N ILE A 67 6.34 11.66 3.48
CA ILE A 67 5.42 12.19 4.50
C ILE A 67 5.66 13.69 4.69
N LYS A 68 6.90 14.11 4.72
CA LYS A 68 7.25 15.53 4.82
C LYS A 68 6.75 16.35 3.64
N LYS A 69 6.57 15.71 2.49
CA LYS A 69 6.01 16.36 1.29
C LYS A 69 4.49 16.33 1.25
N GLY A 70 3.86 15.75 2.26
CA GLY A 70 2.41 15.70 2.35
C GLY A 70 1.77 14.42 1.87
N ILE A 71 2.56 13.42 1.49
CA ILE A 71 2.05 12.12 1.04
C ILE A 71 1.95 11.23 2.27
N LYS A 72 0.74 10.81 2.61
CA LYS A 72 0.49 10.04 3.84
C LYS A 72 -0.21 8.74 3.52
N ALA A 73 0.22 7.66 4.19
CA ALA A 73 -0.38 6.34 4.00
C ALA A 73 -1.88 6.35 4.35
N GLY A 74 -2.29 7.10 5.36
CA GLY A 74 -3.70 7.20 5.73
C GLY A 74 -4.57 7.74 4.60
N ASP A 75 -4.10 8.76 3.89
CA ASP A 75 -4.84 9.34 2.77
C ASP A 75 -4.90 8.37 1.59
N LEU A 76 -3.78 7.72 1.28
CA LEU A 76 -3.73 6.74 0.19
C LEU A 76 -4.63 5.55 0.48
N SER A 77 -4.65 5.10 1.75
CA SER A 77 -5.47 3.95 2.12
C SER A 77 -6.96 4.24 2.00
N ARG A 78 -7.40 5.47 2.23
CA ARG A 78 -8.80 5.84 2.03
C ARG A 78 -9.20 5.72 0.57
N SER A 79 -8.36 6.20 -0.32
CA SER A 79 -8.62 6.11 -1.76
C SER A 79 -8.61 4.65 -2.24
N ILE A 80 -7.65 3.87 -1.78
CA ILE A 80 -7.54 2.46 -2.15
C ILE A 80 -8.72 1.67 -1.58
N GLY A 81 -9.10 1.94 -0.33
CA GLY A 81 -10.24 1.28 0.28
C GLY A 81 -11.55 1.59 -0.44
N ALA A 82 -11.70 2.80 -0.97
CA ALA A 82 -12.88 3.17 -1.73
C ALA A 82 -13.06 2.31 -2.98
N VAL A 83 -11.96 1.93 -3.64
CA VAL A 83 -12.00 1.02 -4.79
C VAL A 83 -12.58 -0.33 -4.39
N MET A 84 -12.31 -0.76 -3.16
CA MET A 84 -12.79 -2.05 -2.64
C MET A 84 -14.17 -1.97 -2.01
N GLY A 85 -14.83 -0.83 -2.10
CA GLY A 85 -16.16 -0.65 -1.51
C GLY A 85 -16.15 -0.39 -0.01
N GLY A 86 -15.02 0.02 0.53
CA GLY A 86 -14.85 0.30 1.95
C GLY A 86 -14.09 1.58 2.21
N GLY A 87 -13.16 1.55 3.13
CA GLY A 87 -12.39 2.72 3.50
C GLY A 87 -11.03 2.35 4.06
N GLY A 88 -10.34 3.32 4.60
CA GLY A 88 -9.03 3.10 5.17
C GLY A 88 -8.62 4.24 6.09
N GLY A 89 -7.47 4.09 6.69
CA GLY A 89 -6.90 5.08 7.56
C GLY A 89 -5.77 4.49 8.38
N GLY A 90 -5.10 5.35 9.11
CA GLY A 90 -4.00 4.94 9.97
C GLY A 90 -2.98 6.05 10.11
N LYS A 91 -1.76 5.65 10.39
CA LYS A 91 -0.66 6.56 10.59
C LYS A 91 -0.10 7.04 9.24
N PRO A 92 0.65 8.16 9.24
CA PRO A 92 1.24 8.63 7.98
C PRO A 92 2.20 7.63 7.32
N HIS A 93 2.90 6.83 8.10
CA HIS A 93 3.89 5.88 7.58
C HIS A 93 3.32 4.49 7.33
N LEU A 94 2.22 4.14 7.96
CA LEU A 94 1.59 2.84 7.78
C LEU A 94 0.10 2.94 8.07
N ALA A 95 -0.70 2.53 7.10
CA ALA A 95 -2.16 2.53 7.23
C ALA A 95 -2.73 1.27 6.61
N THR A 96 -3.99 1.01 6.93
CA THR A 96 -4.71 -0.14 6.37
C THR A 96 -5.90 0.33 5.55
N ALA A 97 -6.22 -0.43 4.52
CA ALA A 97 -7.42 -0.25 3.73
C ALA A 97 -8.19 -1.55 3.73
N GLY A 98 -9.49 -1.46 3.74
CA GLY A 98 -10.35 -2.63 3.71
C GLY A 98 -11.60 -2.36 2.92
N GLY A 99 -12.22 -3.42 2.42
CA GLY A 99 -13.43 -3.31 1.64
C GLY A 99 -14.40 -4.44 1.94
N LYS A 100 -15.43 -4.52 1.12
CA LYS A 100 -16.48 -5.52 1.26
C LYS A 100 -16.41 -6.62 0.22
N ASP A 101 -15.77 -6.35 -0.90
CA ASP A 101 -15.79 -7.23 -2.05
C ASP A 101 -14.37 -7.71 -2.37
N ASN A 102 -14.10 -8.98 -2.09
CA ASN A 102 -12.79 -9.59 -2.31
C ASN A 102 -12.35 -9.55 -3.78
N SER A 103 -13.31 -9.55 -4.70
CA SER A 103 -13.00 -9.48 -6.12
C SER A 103 -12.42 -8.12 -6.53
N LYS A 104 -12.55 -7.12 -5.66
CA LYS A 104 -12.03 -5.78 -5.90
C LYS A 104 -10.60 -5.57 -5.41
N LEU A 105 -10.00 -6.55 -4.73
CA LEU A 105 -8.64 -6.41 -4.22
C LEU A 105 -7.65 -6.18 -5.36
N LYS A 106 -7.74 -6.96 -6.42
CA LYS A 106 -6.86 -6.79 -7.57
C LYS A 106 -7.05 -5.43 -8.21
N ASP A 107 -8.29 -4.99 -8.34
CA ASP A 107 -8.59 -3.66 -8.90
C ASP A 107 -7.97 -2.56 -8.05
N ALA A 108 -8.06 -2.69 -6.73
CA ALA A 108 -7.48 -1.72 -5.81
C ALA A 108 -5.96 -1.66 -5.95
N ILE A 109 -5.31 -2.81 -6.07
CA ILE A 109 -3.86 -2.85 -6.25
C ILE A 109 -3.47 -2.26 -7.60
N ASP A 110 -4.22 -2.56 -8.66
CA ASP A 110 -3.98 -1.99 -9.98
C ASP A 110 -4.17 -0.47 -9.97
N GLU A 111 -5.24 0.01 -9.35
CA GLU A 111 -5.54 1.43 -9.26
C GLU A 111 -4.56 2.19 -8.34
N SER A 112 -3.90 1.49 -7.44
CA SER A 112 -2.99 2.12 -6.48
C SER A 112 -1.86 2.89 -7.18
N TYR A 113 -1.42 2.43 -8.34
CA TYR A 113 -0.40 3.15 -9.11
C TYR A 113 -0.87 4.56 -9.45
N LYS A 114 -2.07 4.67 -9.98
CA LYS A 114 -2.64 5.97 -10.35
C LYS A 114 -2.92 6.84 -9.12
N ILE A 115 -3.42 6.21 -8.06
CA ILE A 115 -3.71 6.92 -6.81
C ILE A 115 -2.42 7.54 -6.25
N VAL A 116 -1.34 6.76 -6.21
CA VAL A 116 -0.05 7.25 -5.73
C VAL A 116 0.54 8.29 -6.68
N GLN A 117 0.43 8.06 -7.98
CA GLN A 117 0.90 9.00 -8.99
C GLN A 117 0.21 10.35 -8.84
N ASP A 118 -1.11 10.35 -8.66
CA ASP A 118 -1.86 11.58 -8.46
C ASP A 118 -1.45 12.31 -7.17
N ALA A 119 -1.19 11.56 -6.10
CA ALA A 119 -0.75 12.14 -4.83
C ALA A 119 0.63 12.80 -4.97
N ILE A 120 1.54 12.17 -5.71
CA ILE A 120 2.88 12.70 -5.92
C ILE A 120 2.85 13.94 -6.81
N SER A 121 1.94 13.98 -7.77
CA SER A 121 1.83 15.06 -8.74
C SER A 121 1.09 16.28 -8.21
N SER A 122 0.39 16.15 -7.10
CA SER A 122 -0.42 17.25 -6.56
C SER A 122 0.38 18.25 -5.73
#